data_aa386e5be55c11282bcd5fb23ad53287
#
_entry.id   aa386e5be55c11282bcd5fb23ad53287
#
_cell.length_a   1.000
_cell.length_b   1.000
_cell.length_c   1.000
_cell.angle_alpha   90.00
_cell.angle_beta   90.00
_cell.angle_gamma   90.00
#
_symmetry.space_group_name_H-M   'P 1'
#
loop_
_entity.id
_entity.type
_entity.pdbx_description
1 polymer ?
#
loop_
_entity_poly.entity_id
_entity_poly.type
_entity_poly.pdbx_seq_one_letter_code
_entity_poly.pdbx_strand_id
1 'polypeptide(L)'
;MIRTLTTFLTSSFLAFPATAHVVLQNMEGHAGYQEYVTIAVPHGCGASPTTQVRVKIPEGIMIVAPEQKAGWVTAIIRRKLAEPTIGEGGAKVTEVIDEVSWSNGNLPIDQLGLFTLLVRTPDTPGRVLFFKTIQKCVAGETKWVDTIPQGEPTWKMWARPAPAPFMVLKKPDAPQLGATMQQILEERSKLGSPSATR
;
A
#
# COMPACT_ATOMS: atom_id res chain seq x y z
N MET A 1 -50.55 -46.52 -22.46
CA MET A 1 -49.15 -46.39 -21.97
C MET A 1 -48.63 -45.03 -22.36
N ILE A 2 -48.64 -44.06 -21.46
CA ILE A 2 -48.16 -42.68 -21.70
C ILE A 2 -46.74 -42.62 -21.11
N ARG A 3 -45.74 -42.42 -21.97
CA ARG A 3 -44.34 -42.19 -21.55
C ARG A 3 -44.14 -40.72 -21.27
N THR A 4 -44.00 -40.35 -20.04
CA THR A 4 -43.62 -39.02 -19.59
C THR A 4 -42.13 -38.81 -19.82
N LEU A 5 -41.78 -37.85 -20.72
CA LEU A 5 -40.41 -37.46 -21.03
C LEU A 5 -40.03 -36.35 -20.03
N THR A 6 -39.19 -36.67 -19.04
CA THR A 6 -38.67 -35.71 -18.06
C THR A 6 -37.45 -35.01 -18.66
N THR A 7 -37.61 -33.77 -19.05
CA THR A 7 -36.50 -32.92 -19.57
C THR A 7 -35.71 -32.38 -18.36
N PHE A 8 -34.47 -32.85 -18.16
CA PHE A 8 -33.52 -32.28 -17.21
C PHE A 8 -32.97 -30.97 -17.80
N LEU A 9 -33.34 -29.87 -17.17
CA LEU A 9 -32.75 -28.54 -17.48
C LEU A 9 -31.41 -28.44 -16.73
N THR A 10 -30.28 -28.66 -17.42
CA THR A 10 -28.94 -28.42 -16.86
C THR A 10 -28.68 -26.93 -16.82
N SER A 11 -28.80 -26.33 -15.61
CA SER A 11 -28.43 -24.94 -15.33
C SER A 11 -26.90 -24.84 -15.32
N SER A 12 -26.31 -24.34 -16.43
CA SER A 12 -24.89 -24.01 -16.47
C SER A 12 -24.63 -22.76 -15.62
N PHE A 13 -24.08 -22.94 -14.42
CA PHE A 13 -23.54 -21.83 -13.63
C PHE A 13 -22.30 -21.29 -14.35
N LEU A 14 -22.43 -20.11 -14.95
CA LEU A 14 -21.30 -19.30 -15.41
C LEU A 14 -20.58 -18.79 -14.16
N ALA A 15 -19.50 -19.47 -13.76
CA ALA A 15 -18.58 -18.93 -12.74
C ALA A 15 -17.85 -17.72 -13.35
N PHE A 16 -18.28 -16.51 -12.98
CA PHE A 16 -17.50 -15.30 -13.25
C PHE A 16 -16.24 -15.36 -12.39
N PRO A 17 -15.04 -15.17 -12.97
CA PRO A 17 -13.84 -15.04 -12.16
C PRO A 17 -14.01 -13.81 -11.24
N ALA A 18 -14.04 -14.02 -9.95
CA ALA A 18 -13.97 -12.94 -8.97
C ALA A 18 -12.57 -12.32 -9.08
N THR A 19 -12.46 -11.17 -9.76
CA THR A 19 -11.21 -10.40 -9.81
C THR A 19 -11.10 -9.58 -8.53
N ALA A 20 -10.52 -10.16 -7.48
CA ALA A 20 -10.11 -9.40 -6.32
C ALA A 20 -8.80 -8.67 -6.67
N HIS A 21 -8.73 -7.36 -6.33
CA HIS A 21 -7.55 -6.54 -6.60
C HIS A 21 -6.54 -6.64 -5.45
N VAL A 22 -5.26 -6.47 -5.76
CA VAL A 22 -4.27 -6.14 -4.75
C VAL A 22 -4.54 -4.71 -4.27
N VAL A 23 -4.70 -4.52 -2.97
CA VAL A 23 -5.09 -3.24 -2.36
C VAL A 23 -4.22 -2.93 -1.15
N LEU A 24 -4.32 -1.71 -0.61
CA LEU A 24 -3.83 -1.43 0.74
C LEU A 24 -4.88 -1.81 1.78
N GLN A 25 -4.44 -2.35 2.91
CA GLN A 25 -5.29 -2.62 4.07
C GLN A 25 -5.96 -1.32 4.58
N ASN A 26 -5.20 -0.22 4.58
CA ASN A 26 -5.69 1.11 4.90
C ASN A 26 -5.43 2.03 3.70
N MET A 27 -6.49 2.54 3.09
CA MET A 27 -6.40 3.45 1.95
C MET A 27 -6.34 4.93 2.35
N GLU A 28 -6.24 5.22 3.64
CA GLU A 28 -6.09 6.56 4.19
C GLU A 28 -4.90 6.58 5.15
N GLY A 29 -4.10 7.64 5.10
CA GLY A 29 -2.98 7.89 5.99
C GLY A 29 -2.81 9.39 6.23
N HIS A 30 -1.91 9.79 7.12
CA HIS A 30 -1.68 11.20 7.45
C HIS A 30 -0.47 11.74 6.71
N ALA A 31 -0.56 12.99 6.27
CA ALA A 31 0.54 13.72 5.66
C ALA A 31 1.64 14.03 6.69
N GLY A 32 2.91 13.81 6.33
CA GLY A 32 4.07 14.09 7.19
C GLY A 32 4.26 13.08 8.33
N TYR A 33 3.57 11.92 8.33
CA TYR A 33 3.56 10.97 9.42
C TYR A 33 4.26 9.65 9.08
N GLN A 34 4.59 8.89 10.11
CA GLN A 34 4.97 7.49 9.96
C GLN A 34 3.69 6.65 9.86
N GLU A 35 3.59 5.87 8.78
CA GLU A 35 2.43 5.04 8.48
C GLU A 35 2.87 3.61 8.17
N TYR A 36 2.07 2.64 8.62
CA TYR A 36 2.19 1.26 8.17
C TYR A 36 1.38 1.07 6.89
N VAL A 37 2.09 0.87 5.80
CA VAL A 37 1.49 0.58 4.49
C VAL A 37 1.52 -0.93 4.27
N THR A 38 0.37 -1.56 4.35
CA THR A 38 0.23 -3.01 4.17
C THR A 38 -0.45 -3.32 2.84
N ILE A 39 0.30 -3.89 1.92
CA ILE A 39 -0.19 -4.40 0.65
C ILE A 39 -0.85 -5.75 0.91
N ALA A 40 -2.15 -5.86 0.63
CA ALA A 40 -2.95 -7.07 0.75
C ALA A 40 -3.06 -7.76 -0.62
N VAL A 41 -2.56 -8.98 -0.70
CA VAL A 41 -2.64 -9.86 -1.88
C VAL A 41 -3.64 -10.96 -1.56
N PRO A 42 -4.91 -10.84 -2.01
CA PRO A 42 -5.98 -11.72 -1.56
C PRO A 42 -6.07 -13.05 -2.31
N HIS A 43 -5.34 -13.23 -3.40
CA HIS A 43 -5.36 -14.43 -4.23
C HIS A 43 -4.12 -14.56 -5.11
N GLY A 44 -3.92 -15.71 -5.73
CA GLY A 44 -2.89 -15.95 -6.73
C GLY A 44 -3.22 -15.32 -8.10
N CYS A 45 -2.40 -15.57 -9.11
CA CYS A 45 -2.67 -15.22 -10.50
C CYS A 45 -3.55 -16.34 -11.12
N GLY A 46 -4.85 -16.25 -10.96
CA GLY A 46 -5.76 -17.35 -11.29
C GLY A 46 -5.48 -18.58 -10.42
N ALA A 47 -5.17 -19.71 -11.04
CA ALA A 47 -4.84 -20.96 -10.34
C ALA A 47 -3.36 -21.08 -9.93
N SER A 48 -2.56 -20.00 -10.00
CA SER A 48 -1.13 -20.03 -9.75
C SER A 48 -0.75 -19.31 -8.46
N PRO A 49 -0.04 -19.96 -7.51
CA PRO A 49 0.41 -19.33 -6.26
C PRO A 49 1.36 -18.16 -6.49
N THR A 50 1.30 -17.15 -5.62
CA THR A 50 2.21 -15.99 -5.67
C THR A 50 3.56 -16.35 -5.08
N THR A 51 4.64 -16.05 -5.82
CA THR A 51 6.03 -16.32 -5.43
C THR A 51 6.86 -15.07 -5.21
N GLN A 52 6.40 -13.91 -5.71
CA GLN A 52 7.06 -12.62 -5.51
C GLN A 52 6.05 -11.49 -5.52
N VAL A 53 6.26 -10.52 -4.64
CA VAL A 53 5.57 -9.22 -4.63
C VAL A 53 6.62 -8.13 -4.68
N ARG A 54 6.52 -7.22 -5.65
CA ARG A 54 7.39 -6.07 -5.83
C ARG A 54 6.58 -4.80 -5.75
N VAL A 55 7.05 -3.83 -4.97
CA VAL A 55 6.33 -2.59 -4.70
C VAL A 55 7.23 -1.41 -5.02
N LYS A 56 6.83 -0.61 -6.00
CA LYS A 56 7.47 0.66 -6.31
C LYS A 56 7.07 1.68 -5.27
N ILE A 57 8.06 2.33 -4.65
CA ILE A 57 7.82 3.35 -3.63
C ILE A 57 7.41 4.67 -4.32
N PRO A 58 6.29 5.28 -3.91
CA PRO A 58 5.85 6.56 -4.46
C PRO A 58 6.86 7.67 -4.20
N GLU A 59 6.93 8.63 -5.13
CA GLU A 59 7.77 9.82 -4.93
C GLU A 59 7.33 10.65 -3.73
N GLY A 60 8.33 11.21 -3.03
CA GLY A 60 8.13 11.99 -1.80
C GLY A 60 8.24 11.15 -0.53
N ILE A 61 8.22 9.83 -0.61
CA ILE A 61 8.55 8.96 0.52
C ILE A 61 10.08 8.81 0.57
N MET A 62 10.68 9.26 1.69
CA MET A 62 12.13 9.26 1.87
C MET A 62 12.61 8.19 2.84
N ILE A 63 11.77 7.76 3.78
CA ILE A 63 12.05 6.74 4.77
C ILE A 63 11.14 5.56 4.51
N VAL A 64 11.73 4.39 4.36
CA VAL A 64 11.03 3.11 4.15
C VAL A 64 11.76 2.02 4.92
N ALA A 65 11.04 1.25 5.72
CA ALA A 65 11.52 0.03 6.35
C ALA A 65 10.56 -1.12 6.00
N PRO A 66 10.97 -2.06 5.13
CA PRO A 66 10.15 -3.21 4.82
C PRO A 66 10.13 -4.22 5.97
N GLU A 67 8.98 -4.84 6.20
CA GLU A 67 8.85 -5.98 7.08
C GLU A 67 9.72 -7.14 6.57
N GLN A 68 10.43 -7.79 7.49
CA GLN A 68 11.07 -9.08 7.21
C GLN A 68 10.02 -10.17 7.36
N LYS A 69 9.62 -10.77 6.23
CA LYS A 69 8.55 -11.77 6.19
C LYS A 69 9.13 -13.19 6.22
N ALA A 70 8.71 -13.99 7.20
CA ALA A 70 9.15 -15.38 7.32
C ALA A 70 8.83 -16.20 6.04
N GLY A 71 9.81 -16.96 5.56
CA GLY A 71 9.68 -17.76 4.33
C GLY A 71 9.80 -16.95 3.03
N TRP A 72 10.12 -15.65 3.11
CA TRP A 72 10.36 -14.77 1.97
C TRP A 72 11.72 -14.10 2.06
N VAL A 73 12.33 -13.83 0.91
CA VAL A 73 13.56 -13.04 0.82
C VAL A 73 13.18 -11.60 0.51
N THR A 74 13.48 -10.69 1.45
CA THR A 74 13.25 -9.25 1.27
C THR A 74 14.47 -8.61 0.60
N ALA A 75 14.25 -7.85 -0.48
CA ALA A 75 15.30 -7.09 -1.17
C ALA A 75 14.85 -5.64 -1.41
N ILE A 76 15.83 -4.74 -1.49
CA ILE A 76 15.64 -3.29 -1.61
C ILE A 76 16.46 -2.79 -2.80
N ILE A 77 15.80 -2.05 -3.69
CA ILE A 77 16.47 -1.30 -4.76
C ILE A 77 16.46 0.17 -4.37
N ARG A 78 17.61 0.85 -4.50
CA ARG A 78 17.77 2.29 -4.25
C ARG A 78 17.93 3.05 -5.56
N ARG A 79 17.48 4.30 -5.56
CA ARG A 79 17.77 5.26 -6.63
C ARG A 79 18.45 6.49 -6.06
N LYS A 80 19.35 7.07 -6.83
CA LYS A 80 19.93 8.40 -6.51
C LYS A 80 18.89 9.47 -6.74
N LEU A 81 18.87 10.45 -5.87
CA LEU A 81 18.11 11.68 -6.08
C LEU A 81 18.83 12.56 -7.11
N ALA A 82 18.07 13.25 -7.96
CA ALA A 82 18.64 14.22 -8.91
C ALA A 82 19.39 15.35 -8.16
N GLU A 83 18.78 15.79 -7.03
CA GLU A 83 19.41 16.72 -6.11
C GLU A 83 19.31 16.16 -4.68
N PRO A 84 20.37 16.31 -3.87
CA PRO A 84 20.32 15.94 -2.47
C PRO A 84 19.28 16.78 -1.72
N THR A 85 18.61 16.15 -0.76
CA THR A 85 17.66 16.82 0.13
C THR A 85 18.07 16.65 1.59
N ILE A 86 17.41 17.35 2.49
CA ILE A 86 17.61 17.22 3.93
C ILE A 86 16.55 16.27 4.49
N GLY A 87 17.00 15.22 5.13
CA GLY A 87 16.16 14.25 5.83
C GLY A 87 15.99 14.59 7.31
N GLU A 88 15.46 13.63 8.07
CA GLU A 88 15.31 13.77 9.53
C GLU A 88 16.65 14.02 10.19
N GLY A 89 16.63 14.87 11.23
CA GLY A 89 17.84 15.23 11.99
C GLY A 89 18.84 16.06 11.19
N GLY A 90 18.47 16.65 10.04
CA GLY A 90 19.35 17.49 9.22
C GLY A 90 20.33 16.69 8.34
N ALA A 91 20.21 15.38 8.28
CA ALA A 91 21.09 14.54 7.47
C ALA A 91 20.87 14.77 5.97
N LYS A 92 21.97 14.86 5.20
CA LYS A 92 21.93 14.95 3.73
C LYS A 92 21.54 13.60 3.14
N VAL A 93 20.42 13.55 2.43
CA VAL A 93 19.92 12.36 1.74
C VAL A 93 20.21 12.47 0.25
N THR A 94 20.96 11.52 -0.30
CA THR A 94 21.34 11.44 -1.73
C THR A 94 20.69 10.28 -2.45
N GLU A 95 20.19 9.30 -1.70
CA GLU A 95 19.53 8.09 -2.22
C GLU A 95 18.27 7.78 -1.41
N VAL A 96 17.27 7.23 -2.08
CA VAL A 96 16.04 6.74 -1.46
C VAL A 96 15.75 5.31 -1.92
N ILE A 97 14.94 4.59 -1.17
CA ILE A 97 14.40 3.30 -1.61
C ILE A 97 13.43 3.55 -2.74
N ASP A 98 13.66 2.88 -3.85
CA ASP A 98 12.89 2.98 -5.08
C ASP A 98 11.88 1.85 -5.22
N GLU A 99 12.32 0.64 -4.86
CA GLU A 99 11.49 -0.56 -4.89
C GLU A 99 11.85 -1.48 -3.72
N VAL A 100 10.82 -2.12 -3.17
CA VAL A 100 10.96 -3.23 -2.22
C VAL A 100 10.36 -4.47 -2.85
N SER A 101 11.00 -5.62 -2.64
CA SER A 101 10.47 -6.90 -3.08
C SER A 101 10.56 -7.96 -1.99
N TRP A 102 9.57 -8.83 -1.96
CA TRP A 102 9.56 -10.10 -1.23
C TRP A 102 9.49 -11.23 -2.25
N SER A 103 10.46 -12.13 -2.26
CA SER A 103 10.60 -13.20 -3.25
C SER A 103 10.86 -14.56 -2.62
N ASN A 104 10.88 -15.61 -3.43
CA ASN A 104 11.09 -16.99 -3.01
C ASN A 104 10.06 -17.52 -2.00
N GLY A 105 8.90 -16.85 -1.87
CA GLY A 105 7.81 -17.32 -1.06
C GLY A 105 6.85 -18.24 -1.83
N ASN A 106 5.84 -18.70 -1.13
CA ASN A 106 4.75 -19.47 -1.71
C ASN A 106 3.45 -19.07 -0.99
N LEU A 107 2.68 -18.15 -1.57
CA LEU A 107 1.37 -17.78 -1.08
C LEU A 107 0.33 -18.56 -1.88
N PRO A 108 -0.41 -19.50 -1.25
CA PRO A 108 -1.47 -20.25 -1.91
C PRO A 108 -2.55 -19.36 -2.51
N ILE A 109 -3.27 -19.89 -3.50
CA ILE A 109 -4.22 -19.12 -4.30
C ILE A 109 -5.44 -18.62 -3.52
N ASP A 110 -5.75 -19.27 -2.42
CA ASP A 110 -6.92 -19.08 -1.54
C ASP A 110 -6.55 -18.44 -0.18
N GLN A 111 -5.32 -17.94 -0.05
CA GLN A 111 -4.84 -17.30 1.19
C GLN A 111 -4.50 -15.85 0.98
N LEU A 112 -4.79 -15.05 2.02
CA LEU A 112 -4.41 -13.64 2.07
C LEU A 112 -2.93 -13.50 2.45
N GLY A 113 -2.16 -12.83 1.61
CA GLY A 113 -0.79 -12.39 1.92
C GLY A 113 -0.76 -10.91 2.27
N LEU A 114 -0.12 -10.57 3.40
CA LEU A 114 0.12 -9.19 3.82
C LEU A 114 1.61 -8.87 3.70
N PHE A 115 1.95 -7.73 3.09
CA PHE A 115 3.34 -7.27 2.88
C PHE A 115 3.43 -5.83 3.36
N THR A 116 4.14 -5.62 4.48
CA THR A 116 4.10 -4.36 5.21
C THR A 116 5.37 -3.53 5.04
N LEU A 117 5.19 -2.24 4.91
CA LEU A 117 6.22 -1.21 4.92
C LEU A 117 5.92 -0.23 6.05
N LEU A 118 6.90 0.14 6.85
CA LEU A 118 6.85 1.38 7.62
C LEU A 118 7.39 2.48 6.73
N VAL A 119 6.62 3.53 6.50
CA VAL A 119 7.03 4.66 5.65
C VAL A 119 6.84 5.99 6.38
N ARG A 120 7.62 7.01 6.01
CA ARG A 120 7.27 8.38 6.33
C ARG A 120 6.66 9.05 5.10
N THR A 121 5.40 9.42 5.21
CA THR A 121 4.65 10.08 4.14
C THR A 121 5.14 11.51 3.93
N PRO A 122 5.05 12.07 2.71
CA PRO A 122 5.30 13.49 2.48
C PRO A 122 4.22 14.35 3.14
N ASP A 123 4.61 15.55 3.56
CA ASP A 123 3.68 16.54 4.14
C ASP A 123 2.90 17.26 3.03
N THR A 124 2.04 16.51 2.36
CA THR A 124 1.20 16.98 1.24
C THR A 124 -0.24 16.47 1.40
N PRO A 125 -1.06 17.06 2.28
CA PRO A 125 -2.45 16.67 2.46
C PRO A 125 -3.24 16.71 1.14
N GLY A 126 -4.11 15.72 0.93
CA GLY A 126 -4.89 15.55 -0.30
C GLY A 126 -4.19 14.80 -1.42
N ARG A 127 -2.87 14.57 -1.32
CA ARG A 127 -2.13 13.78 -2.31
C ARG A 127 -2.52 12.31 -2.23
N VAL A 128 -2.62 11.66 -3.39
CA VAL A 128 -2.80 10.22 -3.51
C VAL A 128 -1.43 9.57 -3.80
N LEU A 129 -1.01 8.65 -2.95
CA LEU A 129 0.21 7.86 -3.13
C LEU A 129 -0.16 6.52 -3.77
N PHE A 130 0.43 6.19 -4.93
CA PHE A 130 0.19 4.94 -5.65
C PHE A 130 1.38 3.99 -5.44
N PHE A 131 1.13 2.86 -4.79
CA PHE A 131 2.12 1.79 -4.56
C PHE A 131 2.03 0.76 -5.68
N LYS A 132 2.54 1.12 -6.87
CA LYS A 132 2.51 0.23 -8.04
C LYS A 132 3.13 -1.12 -7.68
N THR A 133 2.35 -2.18 -7.81
CA THR A 133 2.71 -3.51 -7.34
C THR A 133 2.75 -4.49 -8.49
N ILE A 134 3.79 -5.32 -8.55
CA ILE A 134 3.87 -6.45 -9.48
C ILE A 134 3.79 -7.73 -8.64
N GLN A 135 2.77 -8.51 -8.89
CA GLN A 135 2.54 -9.83 -8.32
C GLN A 135 3.01 -10.88 -9.32
N LYS A 136 4.09 -11.58 -9.00
CA LYS A 136 4.59 -12.70 -9.78
C LYS A 136 4.15 -14.01 -9.16
N CYS A 137 3.66 -14.91 -9.99
CA CYS A 137 3.22 -16.23 -9.59
C CYS A 137 4.13 -17.33 -10.17
N VAL A 138 3.92 -18.59 -9.81
CA VAL A 138 4.63 -19.72 -10.41
C VAL A 138 4.44 -19.70 -11.93
N ALA A 139 3.21 -19.41 -12.40
CA ALA A 139 2.92 -19.17 -13.79
C ALA A 139 2.29 -17.79 -13.95
N GLY A 140 2.95 -16.92 -14.72
CA GLY A 140 2.47 -15.58 -15.05
C GLY A 140 2.77 -14.50 -13.99
N GLU A 141 2.31 -13.30 -14.31
CA GLU A 141 2.37 -12.14 -13.40
C GLU A 141 1.17 -11.22 -13.64
N THR A 142 0.79 -10.46 -12.61
CA THR A 142 -0.20 -9.38 -12.71
C THR A 142 0.46 -8.07 -12.28
N LYS A 143 0.27 -7.02 -13.10
CA LYS A 143 0.83 -5.69 -12.86
C LYS A 143 -0.28 -4.75 -12.39
N TRP A 144 -0.36 -4.51 -11.10
CA TRP A 144 -1.27 -3.58 -10.44
C TRP A 144 -0.66 -2.17 -10.48
N VAL A 145 -0.75 -1.49 -11.64
CA VAL A 145 0.04 -0.28 -11.92
C VAL A 145 -0.76 0.89 -12.47
N ASP A 146 -2.04 0.69 -12.75
CA ASP A 146 -2.90 1.76 -13.27
C ASP A 146 -3.11 2.83 -12.20
N THR A 147 -3.04 4.08 -12.61
CA THR A 147 -3.22 5.25 -11.74
C THR A 147 -4.25 6.21 -12.33
N ILE A 148 -4.64 7.20 -11.55
CA ILE A 148 -5.41 8.35 -11.99
C ILE A 148 -4.59 9.63 -11.74
N PRO A 149 -4.85 10.74 -12.44
CA PRO A 149 -4.26 12.04 -12.14
C PRO A 149 -4.54 12.48 -10.70
N GLN A 150 -3.62 13.25 -10.10
CA GLN A 150 -3.86 13.86 -8.80
C GLN A 150 -5.07 14.80 -8.86
N GLY A 151 -5.87 14.79 -7.79
CA GLY A 151 -7.11 15.58 -7.71
C GLY A 151 -8.34 14.91 -8.32
N GLU A 152 -8.18 13.82 -9.08
CA GLU A 152 -9.30 13.02 -9.55
C GLU A 152 -9.94 12.22 -8.40
N PRO A 153 -11.28 12.03 -8.42
CA PRO A 153 -11.96 11.22 -7.42
C PRO A 153 -11.44 9.77 -7.39
N THR A 154 -11.04 9.28 -6.22
CA THR A 154 -10.38 7.98 -6.05
C THR A 154 -11.26 6.78 -6.43
N TRP A 155 -12.59 6.92 -6.42
CA TRP A 155 -13.48 5.86 -6.90
C TRP A 155 -13.23 5.48 -8.37
N LYS A 156 -12.64 6.39 -9.19
CA LYS A 156 -12.24 6.09 -10.58
C LYS A 156 -11.13 5.01 -10.67
N MET A 157 -10.42 4.75 -9.58
CA MET A 157 -9.44 3.64 -9.53
C MET A 157 -10.12 2.29 -9.77
N TRP A 158 -11.33 2.10 -9.24
CA TRP A 158 -12.07 0.84 -9.37
C TRP A 158 -12.58 0.55 -10.78
N ALA A 159 -12.56 1.56 -11.65
CA ALA A 159 -12.85 1.39 -13.07
C ALA A 159 -11.61 1.01 -13.91
N ARG A 160 -10.41 0.94 -13.28
CA ARG A 160 -9.19 0.54 -13.98
C ARG A 160 -9.05 -0.98 -14.01
N PRO A 161 -8.51 -1.56 -15.10
CA PRO A 161 -8.32 -3.02 -15.21
C PRO A 161 -7.36 -3.59 -14.15
N ALA A 162 -6.30 -2.84 -13.81
CA ALA A 162 -5.27 -3.25 -12.86
C ALA A 162 -4.85 -2.08 -11.94
N PRO A 163 -5.76 -1.61 -11.06
CA PRO A 163 -5.53 -0.44 -10.23
C PRO A 163 -4.35 -0.66 -9.29
N ALA A 164 -3.45 0.32 -9.23
CA ALA A 164 -2.38 0.31 -8.24
C ALA A 164 -2.96 0.49 -6.84
N PRO A 165 -2.49 -0.26 -5.82
CA PRO A 165 -2.80 0.05 -4.43
C PRO A 165 -2.50 1.51 -4.12
N PHE A 166 -3.38 2.20 -3.41
CA PHE A 166 -3.23 3.63 -3.18
C PHE A 166 -3.63 4.05 -1.76
N MET A 167 -3.06 5.18 -1.32
CA MET A 167 -3.36 5.83 -0.05
C MET A 167 -3.63 7.31 -0.28
N VAL A 168 -4.70 7.83 0.30
CA VAL A 168 -5.01 9.27 0.33
C VAL A 168 -4.42 9.87 1.59
N LEU A 169 -3.61 10.91 1.46
CA LEU A 169 -3.04 11.61 2.60
C LEU A 169 -4.03 12.63 3.17
N LYS A 170 -4.41 12.43 4.42
CA LYS A 170 -5.23 13.39 5.17
C LYS A 170 -4.36 14.36 5.95
N LYS A 171 -4.91 15.55 6.21
CA LYS A 171 -4.30 16.46 7.17
C LYS A 171 -4.37 15.83 8.56
N PRO A 172 -3.27 15.80 9.32
CA PRO A 172 -3.31 15.28 10.68
C PRO A 172 -4.13 16.21 11.60
N ASP A 173 -4.89 15.60 12.50
CA ASP A 173 -5.70 16.34 13.49
C ASP A 173 -4.87 16.83 14.69
N ALA A 174 -3.73 16.17 14.95
CA ALA A 174 -2.81 16.50 16.03
C ALA A 174 -1.37 16.13 15.67
N PRO A 175 -0.34 16.70 16.32
CA PRO A 175 1.05 16.30 16.14
C PRO A 175 1.27 14.82 16.51
N GLN A 176 2.04 14.11 15.69
CA GLN A 176 2.38 12.71 15.93
C GLN A 176 3.27 12.57 17.20
N LEU A 177 3.12 11.45 17.91
CA LEU A 177 4.14 10.98 18.88
C LEU A 177 5.49 10.84 18.13
N GLY A 178 6.47 11.65 18.49
CA GLY A 178 7.73 11.80 17.75
C GLY A 178 7.87 13.14 17.04
N ALA A 179 6.88 14.02 17.14
CA ALA A 179 7.05 15.44 16.85
C ALA A 179 8.27 15.97 17.64
N THR A 180 9.02 16.89 17.01
CA THR A 180 10.18 17.49 17.69
C THR A 180 9.74 18.11 19.02
N MET A 181 10.65 18.15 20.00
CA MET A 181 10.37 18.77 21.30
C MET A 181 9.81 20.20 21.14
N GLN A 182 10.22 20.89 20.10
CA GLN A 182 9.74 22.23 19.78
C GLN A 182 8.26 22.26 19.40
N GLN A 183 7.80 21.31 18.55
CA GLN A 183 6.39 21.17 18.20
C GLN A 183 5.52 20.81 19.41
N ILE A 184 6.04 19.95 20.29
CA ILE A 184 5.36 19.58 21.54
C ILE A 184 5.22 20.80 22.46
N LEU A 185 6.26 21.62 22.56
CA LEU A 185 6.25 22.83 23.40
C LEU A 185 5.32 23.90 22.83
N GLU A 186 5.25 24.07 21.50
CA GLU A 186 4.30 24.95 20.84
C GLU A 186 2.85 24.55 21.09
N GLU A 187 2.53 23.26 20.95
CA GLU A 187 1.19 22.74 21.24
C GLU A 187 0.81 22.90 22.72
N ARG A 188 1.74 22.63 23.66
CA ARG A 188 1.52 22.87 25.09
C ARG A 188 1.25 24.34 25.40
N SER A 189 1.92 25.24 24.72
CA SER A 189 1.68 26.69 24.89
C SER A 189 0.30 27.12 24.43
N LYS A 190 -0.24 26.51 23.38
CA LYS A 190 -1.61 26.77 22.86
C LYS A 190 -2.70 26.22 23.79
N LEU A 191 -2.44 25.10 24.46
CA LEU A 191 -3.39 24.44 25.37
C LEU A 191 -3.51 25.11 26.75
N GLY A 192 -2.68 26.13 27.05
CA GLY A 192 -2.64 26.81 28.34
C GLY A 192 -2.01 25.92 29.43
N SER A 193 -1.23 26.51 30.32
CA SER A 193 -0.78 25.81 31.50
C SER A 193 -1.96 25.42 32.38
N PRO A 194 -2.07 24.15 32.84
CA PRO A 194 -3.10 23.83 33.82
C PRO A 194 -2.92 24.75 35.02
N SER A 195 -3.95 25.52 35.32
CA SER A 195 -4.01 26.36 36.53
C SER A 195 -3.69 25.49 37.74
N ALA A 196 -2.58 25.79 38.40
CA ALA A 196 -2.28 25.21 39.69
C ALA A 196 -3.30 25.77 40.71
N THR A 197 -4.43 25.10 40.84
CA THR A 197 -5.34 25.32 41.93
C THR A 197 -4.77 24.55 43.15
N ARG A 198 -4.27 25.31 44.13
CA ARG A 198 -3.98 24.82 45.47
C ARG A 198 -5.26 24.47 46.21
#